data_14101fecea0a3f7268301687f8e94128
#
_entry.id   14101fecea0a3f7268301687f8e94128
#
_cell.length_a   1.000
_cell.length_b   1.000
_cell.length_c   1.000
_cell.angle_alpha   90.00
_cell.angle_beta   90.00
_cell.angle_gamma   90.00
#
_symmetry.space_group_name_H-M   'P 1'
#
loop_
_entity.id
_entity.type
_entity.pdbx_description
1 polymer ?
#
loop_
_entity_poly.entity_id
_entity_poly.type
_entity_poly.pdbx_seq_one_letter_code
_entity_poly.pdbx_strand_id
1 'polypeptide(L)'
;MWDYTDKVMDHFFNPRNVGEIENPDGVGEVGSLACGDALKLTFKLDKNGKIEDVKFKTFGCASAIASSSVLTELIKGKTIEEAAKVTNKEIADYLGGLPDQKMHCSVMGREALEAAIDNYKTGGRTKHELEGNIVCTCFGVTDKEIERVIRENNLSTVEEVTNYCKAGGGCGGCKGEIEKIIESVKGEKLKSQTPVTPHKAGKLTNIQKIQLVQQTINEQIKPLLREHGGNIELIDVEGNKVIVAFRGMCAQCHLAEFTMKDVVQARLREFVSDDLFVEELNDSASLPHNHQE
;
A
#
# COMPACT_ATOMS: atom_id res chain seq x y z
N MET A 1 -15.27 18.33 -7.01
CA MET A 1 -14.00 18.99 -7.39
C MET A 1 -12.94 18.34 -6.52
N TRP A 2 -11.79 17.92 -7.09
CA TRP A 2 -10.71 17.33 -6.28
C TRP A 2 -10.13 18.41 -5.37
N ASP A 3 -9.94 18.08 -4.10
CA ASP A 3 -9.32 18.96 -3.12
C ASP A 3 -7.79 18.79 -3.20
N TYR A 4 -7.16 19.58 -4.03
CA TYR A 4 -5.72 19.56 -4.24
C TYR A 4 -5.02 20.50 -3.27
N THR A 5 -3.86 20.08 -2.77
CA THR A 5 -3.00 20.93 -1.95
C THR A 5 -2.45 22.10 -2.76
N ASP A 6 -2.03 23.20 -2.09
CA ASP A 6 -1.38 24.33 -2.74
C ASP A 6 -0.12 23.90 -3.52
N LYS A 7 0.60 22.89 -3.03
CA LYS A 7 1.77 22.34 -3.72
C LYS A 7 1.40 21.63 -5.03
N VAL A 8 0.32 20.85 -5.03
CA VAL A 8 -0.17 20.24 -6.28
C VAL A 8 -0.55 21.31 -7.27
N MET A 9 -1.26 22.36 -6.83
CA MET A 9 -1.66 23.46 -7.70
C MET A 9 -0.47 24.26 -8.22
N ASP A 10 0.56 24.51 -7.38
CA ASP A 10 1.76 25.21 -7.81
C ASP A 10 2.52 24.42 -8.88
N HIS A 11 2.76 23.10 -8.66
CA HIS A 11 3.42 22.24 -9.65
C HIS A 11 2.58 21.99 -10.91
N PHE A 12 1.27 22.13 -10.83
CA PHE A 12 0.39 22.04 -11.98
C PHE A 12 0.45 23.33 -12.84
N PHE A 13 0.35 24.52 -12.23
CA PHE A 13 0.38 25.77 -12.97
C PHE A 13 1.78 26.22 -13.38
N ASN A 14 2.78 25.87 -12.60
CA ASN A 14 4.19 26.22 -12.81
C ASN A 14 5.08 24.96 -12.82
N PRO A 15 4.86 23.99 -13.73
CA PRO A 15 5.61 22.73 -13.71
C PRO A 15 7.09 22.98 -14.01
N ARG A 16 7.97 22.31 -13.23
CA ARG A 16 9.42 22.40 -13.38
C ARG A 16 9.89 21.35 -14.38
N ASN A 17 10.95 21.67 -15.11
CA ASN A 17 11.65 20.73 -16.01
C ASN A 17 10.75 20.11 -17.09
N VAL A 18 9.78 20.84 -17.63
CA VAL A 18 8.95 20.40 -18.75
C VAL A 18 9.77 20.39 -20.03
N GLY A 19 9.58 19.38 -20.86
CA GLY A 19 10.21 19.25 -22.18
C GLY A 19 10.87 17.90 -22.41
N GLU A 20 11.86 17.88 -23.28
CA GLU A 20 12.63 16.71 -23.64
C GLU A 20 14.10 17.11 -23.82
N ILE A 21 15.02 16.23 -23.48
CA ILE A 21 16.46 16.42 -23.64
C ILE A 21 16.87 15.89 -25.00
N GLU A 22 17.63 16.66 -25.77
CA GLU A 22 18.28 16.17 -26.99
C GLU A 22 19.45 15.26 -26.61
N ASN A 23 19.47 14.04 -27.18
CA ASN A 23 20.47 13.00 -26.88
C ASN A 23 20.59 12.68 -25.37
N PRO A 24 19.48 12.24 -24.73
CA PRO A 24 19.49 11.87 -23.33
C PRO A 24 20.33 10.58 -23.11
N ASP A 25 20.80 10.39 -21.89
CA ASP A 25 21.47 9.16 -21.48
C ASP A 25 20.44 8.06 -21.12
N GLY A 26 19.25 8.45 -20.62
CA GLY A 26 18.16 7.53 -20.35
C GLY A 26 16.80 8.10 -20.78
N VAL A 27 15.94 7.21 -21.28
CA VAL A 27 14.57 7.52 -21.73
C VAL A 27 13.62 6.49 -21.15
N GLY A 28 12.58 6.94 -20.44
CA GLY A 28 11.49 6.11 -19.95
C GLY A 28 10.16 6.61 -20.47
N GLU A 29 9.35 5.71 -21.02
CA GLU A 29 8.00 5.98 -21.49
C GLU A 29 7.04 4.99 -20.85
N VAL A 30 5.99 5.50 -20.22
CA VAL A 30 4.97 4.70 -19.52
C VAL A 30 3.58 5.22 -19.80
N GLY A 31 2.58 4.36 -19.63
CA GLY A 31 1.19 4.66 -19.93
C GLY A 31 0.90 4.69 -21.43
N SER A 32 -0.29 5.12 -21.79
CA SER A 32 -0.66 5.34 -23.18
C SER A 32 -1.73 6.44 -23.28
N LEU A 33 -1.76 7.12 -24.41
CA LEU A 33 -2.81 8.13 -24.70
C LEU A 33 -4.22 7.50 -24.68
N ALA A 34 -4.33 6.22 -25.02
CA ALA A 34 -5.60 5.50 -24.99
C ALA A 34 -6.13 5.27 -23.56
N CYS A 35 -5.22 5.20 -22.56
CA CYS A 35 -5.57 5.07 -21.14
C CYS A 35 -5.77 6.42 -20.44
N GLY A 36 -5.57 7.54 -21.15
CA GLY A 36 -5.77 8.88 -20.66
C GLY A 36 -4.61 9.46 -19.83
N ASP A 37 -3.54 8.69 -19.59
CA ASP A 37 -2.32 9.17 -18.94
C ASP A 37 -1.10 8.55 -19.64
N ALA A 38 -0.13 9.39 -19.99
CA ALA A 38 1.15 9.00 -20.57
C ALA A 38 2.25 9.90 -20.02
N LEU A 39 3.43 9.35 -19.77
CA LEU A 39 4.59 10.06 -19.29
C LEU A 39 5.84 9.60 -20.02
N LYS A 40 6.60 10.56 -20.53
CA LYS A 40 7.96 10.40 -21.02
C LYS A 40 8.90 11.15 -20.10
N LEU A 41 9.91 10.47 -19.57
CA LEU A 41 11.00 11.02 -18.78
C LEU A 41 12.32 10.87 -19.52
N THR A 42 13.13 11.92 -19.54
CA THR A 42 14.49 11.91 -20.12
C THR A 42 15.47 12.51 -19.14
N PHE A 43 16.65 11.91 -19.00
CA PHE A 43 17.71 12.47 -18.17
C PHE A 43 19.07 12.45 -18.86
N LYS A 44 19.97 13.33 -18.39
CA LYS A 44 21.38 13.42 -18.78
C LYS A 44 22.26 13.38 -17.55
N LEU A 45 23.40 12.68 -17.65
CA LEU A 45 24.36 12.55 -16.55
C LEU A 45 25.54 13.52 -16.75
N ASP A 46 26.09 13.98 -15.65
CA ASP A 46 27.34 14.69 -15.59
C ASP A 46 28.54 13.70 -15.64
N LYS A 47 29.77 14.25 -15.63
CA LYS A 47 31.02 13.46 -15.64
C LYS A 47 31.19 12.57 -14.39
N ASN A 48 30.44 12.84 -13.33
CA ASN A 48 30.49 12.11 -12.05
C ASN A 48 29.36 11.07 -11.94
N GLY A 49 28.56 10.87 -12.99
CA GLY A 49 27.43 9.93 -13.00
C GLY A 49 26.19 10.44 -12.24
N LYS A 50 26.09 11.76 -12.01
CA LYS A 50 24.90 12.38 -11.41
C LYS A 50 23.97 12.93 -12.48
N ILE A 51 22.68 12.92 -12.21
CA ILE A 51 21.65 13.50 -13.08
C ILE A 51 21.83 15.02 -13.10
N GLU A 52 22.46 15.51 -14.17
CA GLU A 52 22.70 16.94 -14.39
C GLU A 52 21.43 17.64 -14.86
N ASP A 53 20.72 17.01 -15.79
CA ASP A 53 19.44 17.52 -16.30
C ASP A 53 18.42 16.39 -16.42
N VAL A 54 17.15 16.75 -16.19
CA VAL A 54 16.01 15.82 -16.29
C VAL A 54 14.81 16.59 -16.78
N LYS A 55 14.09 16.02 -17.74
CA LYS A 55 12.87 16.64 -18.29
C LYS A 55 11.79 15.60 -18.49
N PHE A 56 10.54 16.11 -18.50
CA PHE A 56 9.39 15.26 -18.76
C PHE A 56 8.40 15.90 -19.73
N LYS A 57 7.69 15.04 -20.45
CA LYS A 57 6.45 15.35 -21.16
C LYS A 57 5.36 14.41 -20.63
N THR A 58 4.22 14.93 -20.28
CA THR A 58 3.09 14.13 -19.83
C THR A 58 1.78 14.58 -20.46
N PHE A 59 0.91 13.62 -20.65
CA PHE A 59 -0.50 13.83 -20.95
C PHE A 59 -1.28 13.21 -19.81
N GLY A 60 -2.10 13.99 -19.10
CA GLY A 60 -2.82 13.51 -17.93
C GLY A 60 -3.45 14.63 -17.10
N CYS A 61 -3.90 14.28 -15.91
CA CYS A 61 -4.56 15.22 -14.99
C CYS A 61 -3.54 16.10 -14.22
N ALA A 62 -4.05 17.05 -13.43
CA ALA A 62 -3.22 17.94 -12.60
C ALA A 62 -2.24 17.16 -11.69
N SER A 63 -2.69 16.04 -11.10
CA SER A 63 -1.83 15.18 -10.28
C SER A 63 -0.70 14.55 -11.09
N ALA A 64 -0.94 14.15 -12.35
CA ALA A 64 0.10 13.58 -13.22
C ALA A 64 1.19 14.61 -13.53
N ILE A 65 0.80 15.84 -13.87
CA ILE A 65 1.73 16.95 -14.11
C ILE A 65 2.52 17.28 -12.85
N ALA A 66 1.84 17.42 -11.70
CA ALA A 66 2.47 17.76 -10.44
C ALA A 66 3.44 16.68 -9.96
N SER A 67 3.05 15.40 -10.03
CA SER A 67 3.91 14.26 -9.64
C SER A 67 5.16 14.17 -10.54
N SER A 68 5.01 14.36 -11.84
CA SER A 68 6.15 14.35 -12.78
C SER A 68 7.09 15.53 -12.52
N SER A 69 6.55 16.71 -12.26
CA SER A 69 7.34 17.92 -11.92
C SER A 69 8.15 17.69 -10.66
N VAL A 70 7.53 17.22 -9.56
CA VAL A 70 8.21 16.89 -8.29
C VAL A 70 9.26 15.83 -8.47
N LEU A 71 8.96 14.74 -9.20
CA LEU A 71 9.93 13.67 -9.46
C LEU A 71 11.23 14.24 -10.05
N THR A 72 11.13 15.14 -11.03
CA THR A 72 12.33 15.74 -11.65
C THR A 72 13.16 16.55 -10.65
N GLU A 73 12.53 17.26 -9.72
CA GLU A 73 13.25 17.99 -8.65
C GLU A 73 13.89 17.03 -7.65
N LEU A 74 13.20 15.94 -7.29
CA LEU A 74 13.72 14.93 -6.35
C LEU A 74 14.95 14.18 -6.86
N ILE A 75 15.05 13.94 -8.18
CA ILE A 75 16.13 13.13 -8.75
C ILE A 75 17.30 13.95 -9.30
N LYS A 76 17.09 15.23 -9.59
CA LYS A 76 18.15 16.11 -10.10
C LYS A 76 19.31 16.23 -9.09
N GLY A 77 20.55 16.05 -9.57
CA GLY A 77 21.76 16.05 -8.75
C GLY A 77 22.08 14.75 -8.02
N LYS A 78 21.20 13.73 -8.10
CA LYS A 78 21.42 12.40 -7.52
C LYS A 78 22.16 11.47 -8.50
N THR A 79 22.82 10.44 -7.97
CA THR A 79 23.29 9.32 -8.79
C THR A 79 22.11 8.45 -9.23
N ILE A 80 22.33 7.58 -10.21
CA ILE A 80 21.30 6.64 -10.68
C ILE A 80 20.81 5.72 -9.55
N GLU A 81 21.72 5.25 -8.68
CA GLU A 81 21.40 4.38 -7.54
C GLU A 81 20.61 5.12 -6.45
N GLU A 82 20.86 6.41 -6.26
CA GLU A 82 20.10 7.25 -5.34
C GLU A 82 18.73 7.60 -5.91
N ALA A 83 18.65 7.92 -7.21
CA ALA A 83 17.40 8.22 -7.89
C ALA A 83 16.47 6.99 -7.92
N ALA A 84 17.02 5.78 -8.15
CA ALA A 84 16.24 4.53 -8.13
C ALA A 84 15.55 4.23 -6.78
N LYS A 85 15.97 4.86 -5.70
CA LYS A 85 15.35 4.69 -4.36
C LYS A 85 14.16 5.61 -4.11
N VAL A 86 13.93 6.59 -4.99
CA VAL A 86 12.79 7.50 -4.86
C VAL A 86 11.49 6.70 -5.03
N THR A 87 10.61 6.82 -4.04
CA THR A 87 9.35 6.09 -3.97
C THR A 87 8.18 6.94 -4.44
N ASN A 88 7.10 6.31 -4.88
CA ASN A 88 5.85 7.02 -5.17
C ASN A 88 5.27 7.73 -3.93
N LYS A 89 5.54 7.19 -2.73
CA LYS A 89 5.16 7.82 -1.47
C LYS A 89 5.90 9.14 -1.25
N GLU A 90 7.22 9.19 -1.48
CA GLU A 90 7.98 10.45 -1.36
C GLU A 90 7.48 11.53 -2.31
N ILE A 91 7.10 11.16 -3.55
CA ILE A 91 6.49 12.08 -4.51
C ILE A 91 5.16 12.63 -3.97
N ALA A 92 4.28 11.75 -3.46
CA ALA A 92 3.00 12.14 -2.90
C ALA A 92 3.16 12.98 -1.62
N ASP A 93 4.06 12.60 -0.71
CA ASP A 93 4.35 13.31 0.54
C ASP A 93 4.93 14.72 0.26
N TYR A 94 5.80 14.88 -0.75
CA TYR A 94 6.32 16.17 -1.16
C TYR A 94 5.20 17.14 -1.58
N LEU A 95 4.21 16.62 -2.29
CA LEU A 95 3.02 17.35 -2.72
C LEU A 95 2.05 17.66 -1.56
N GLY A 96 2.30 17.16 -0.34
CA GLY A 96 1.39 17.30 0.79
C GLY A 96 0.21 16.33 0.74
N GLY A 97 0.33 15.27 -0.05
CA GLY A 97 -0.67 14.25 -0.31
C GLY A 97 -1.33 14.39 -1.69
N LEU A 98 -1.81 13.27 -2.19
CA LEU A 98 -2.66 13.17 -3.37
C LEU A 98 -3.99 12.56 -2.96
N PRO A 99 -5.12 12.92 -3.60
CA PRO A 99 -6.36 12.18 -3.42
C PRO A 99 -6.14 10.68 -3.72
N ASP A 100 -6.74 9.78 -2.94
CA ASP A 100 -6.53 8.32 -3.07
C ASP A 100 -6.68 7.84 -4.52
N GLN A 101 -7.73 8.28 -5.21
CA GLN A 101 -7.98 7.94 -6.61
C GLN A 101 -6.96 8.53 -7.60
N LYS A 102 -6.00 9.32 -7.13
CA LYS A 102 -4.91 9.94 -7.92
C LYS A 102 -3.52 9.42 -7.54
N MET A 103 -3.44 8.47 -6.63
CA MET A 103 -2.16 7.86 -6.22
C MET A 103 -1.41 7.21 -7.39
N HIS A 104 -2.12 6.64 -8.38
CA HIS A 104 -1.52 6.09 -9.60
C HIS A 104 -0.65 7.09 -10.37
N CYS A 105 -0.88 8.40 -10.23
CA CYS A 105 -0.05 9.41 -10.89
C CYS A 105 1.39 9.44 -10.33
N SER A 106 1.56 9.24 -9.00
CA SER A 106 2.88 9.12 -8.39
C SER A 106 3.56 7.80 -8.74
N VAL A 107 2.79 6.71 -8.87
CA VAL A 107 3.28 5.40 -9.31
C VAL A 107 3.81 5.49 -10.74
N MET A 108 3.03 6.07 -11.66
CA MET A 108 3.45 6.30 -13.05
C MET A 108 4.75 7.11 -13.15
N GLY A 109 4.94 8.13 -12.30
CA GLY A 109 6.19 8.88 -12.22
C GLY A 109 7.39 8.00 -11.91
N ARG A 110 7.26 7.14 -10.92
CA ARG A 110 8.29 6.17 -10.53
C ARG A 110 8.57 5.16 -11.63
N GLU A 111 7.55 4.62 -12.27
CA GLU A 111 7.70 3.68 -13.39
C GLU A 111 8.45 4.29 -14.58
N ALA A 112 8.18 5.54 -14.91
CA ALA A 112 8.91 6.24 -15.93
C ALA A 112 10.40 6.41 -15.58
N LEU A 113 10.72 6.65 -14.32
CA LEU A 113 12.10 6.70 -13.84
C LEU A 113 12.78 5.34 -13.94
N GLU A 114 12.14 4.26 -13.52
CA GLU A 114 12.64 2.89 -13.62
C GLU A 114 12.93 2.53 -15.10
N ALA A 115 11.96 2.79 -15.98
CA ALA A 115 12.13 2.57 -17.42
C ALA A 115 13.29 3.38 -18.01
N ALA A 116 13.48 4.63 -17.56
CA ALA A 116 14.59 5.46 -18.01
C ALA A 116 15.96 4.94 -17.52
N ILE A 117 16.02 4.46 -16.27
CA ILE A 117 17.23 3.85 -15.71
C ILE A 117 17.58 2.54 -16.43
N ASP A 118 16.59 1.71 -16.70
CA ASP A 118 16.79 0.44 -17.42
C ASP A 118 17.23 0.69 -18.87
N ASN A 119 16.64 1.68 -19.53
CA ASN A 119 17.07 2.13 -20.85
C ASN A 119 18.55 2.56 -20.87
N TYR A 120 18.96 3.33 -19.87
CA TYR A 120 20.38 3.73 -19.71
C TYR A 120 21.29 2.52 -19.49
N LYS A 121 20.97 1.61 -18.57
CA LYS A 121 21.77 0.43 -18.24
C LYS A 121 21.92 -0.54 -19.42
N THR A 122 20.89 -0.65 -20.25
CA THR A 122 20.86 -1.57 -21.40
C THR A 122 21.33 -0.94 -22.72
N GLY A 123 21.70 0.35 -22.68
CA GLY A 123 22.14 1.09 -23.87
C GLY A 123 21.02 1.27 -24.91
N GLY A 124 19.80 1.47 -24.47
CA GLY A 124 18.64 1.73 -25.33
C GLY A 124 18.04 0.50 -26.04
N ARG A 125 18.46 -0.71 -25.67
CA ARG A 125 18.09 -1.95 -26.38
C ARG A 125 16.82 -2.62 -25.87
N THR A 126 16.30 -2.27 -24.72
CA THR A 126 15.08 -2.83 -24.18
C THR A 126 13.94 -1.83 -24.29
N LYS A 127 12.86 -2.24 -24.97
CA LYS A 127 11.54 -1.71 -24.65
C LYS A 127 11.20 -2.27 -23.26
N HIS A 128 10.67 -1.46 -22.37
CA HIS A 128 10.12 -1.92 -21.12
C HIS A 128 8.97 -2.91 -21.44
N GLU A 129 9.32 -4.20 -21.54
CA GLU A 129 8.32 -5.26 -21.68
C GLU A 129 7.65 -5.42 -20.33
N LEU A 130 6.32 -5.37 -20.33
CA LEU A 130 5.54 -5.61 -19.14
C LEU A 130 5.85 -7.01 -18.61
N GLU A 131 6.53 -7.10 -17.47
CA GLU A 131 6.78 -8.38 -16.83
C GLU A 131 5.49 -8.98 -16.28
N GLY A 132 5.29 -10.29 -16.46
CA GLY A 132 4.14 -11.03 -15.97
C GLY A 132 2.99 -11.17 -16.96
N ASN A 133 1.85 -11.63 -16.45
CA ASN A 133 0.65 -11.87 -17.24
C ASN A 133 -0.32 -10.71 -17.10
N ILE A 134 -0.95 -10.28 -18.19
CA ILE A 134 -1.96 -9.22 -18.14
C ILE A 134 -3.19 -9.70 -17.36
N VAL A 135 -3.46 -9.05 -16.24
CA VAL A 135 -4.66 -9.25 -15.39
C VAL A 135 -5.74 -8.24 -15.76
N CYS A 136 -5.40 -6.98 -15.90
CA CYS A 136 -6.34 -5.95 -16.30
C CYS A 136 -6.17 -5.58 -17.77
N THR A 137 -7.04 -6.09 -18.65
CA THR A 137 -6.99 -5.79 -20.11
C THR A 137 -7.39 -4.35 -20.45
N CYS A 138 -8.18 -3.68 -19.61
CA CYS A 138 -8.61 -2.30 -19.82
C CYS A 138 -7.44 -1.31 -19.75
N PHE A 139 -6.50 -1.57 -18.84
CA PHE A 139 -5.36 -0.67 -18.58
C PHE A 139 -3.99 -1.33 -18.82
N GLY A 140 -3.95 -2.59 -19.24
CA GLY A 140 -2.72 -3.31 -19.54
C GLY A 140 -1.88 -3.67 -18.30
N VAL A 141 -2.52 -3.75 -17.12
CA VAL A 141 -1.81 -3.98 -15.85
C VAL A 141 -1.58 -5.48 -15.64
N THR A 142 -0.34 -5.85 -15.29
CA THR A 142 0.07 -7.24 -15.08
C THR A 142 -0.05 -7.68 -13.61
N ASP A 143 0.01 -8.99 -13.39
CA ASP A 143 0.08 -9.60 -12.06
C ASP A 143 1.30 -9.09 -11.27
N LYS A 144 2.46 -8.94 -11.92
CA LYS A 144 3.69 -8.45 -11.31
C LYS A 144 3.59 -7.00 -10.87
N GLU A 145 2.95 -6.16 -11.67
CA GLU A 145 2.70 -4.77 -11.31
C GLU A 145 1.74 -4.67 -10.13
N ILE A 146 0.65 -5.46 -10.12
CA ILE A 146 -0.29 -5.54 -9.00
C ILE A 146 0.43 -6.01 -7.73
N GLU A 147 1.21 -7.10 -7.78
CA GLU A 147 2.01 -7.58 -6.66
C GLU A 147 2.95 -6.49 -6.13
N ARG A 148 3.63 -5.77 -7.00
CA ARG A 148 4.57 -4.72 -6.66
C ARG A 148 3.89 -3.59 -5.88
N VAL A 149 2.81 -3.01 -6.41
CA VAL A 149 2.11 -1.90 -5.72
C VAL A 149 1.53 -2.33 -4.38
N ILE A 150 1.05 -3.58 -4.26
CA ILE A 150 0.58 -4.15 -3.00
C ILE A 150 1.71 -4.21 -1.97
N ARG A 151 2.89 -4.72 -2.36
CA ARG A 151 4.03 -4.89 -1.45
C ARG A 151 4.61 -3.56 -0.99
N GLU A 152 4.81 -2.63 -1.91
CA GLU A 152 5.45 -1.33 -1.66
C GLU A 152 4.57 -0.40 -0.82
N ASN A 153 3.26 -0.45 -1.03
CA ASN A 153 2.31 0.45 -0.38
C ASN A 153 1.45 -0.24 0.70
N ASN A 154 1.70 -1.53 0.99
CA ASN A 154 0.95 -2.34 1.96
C ASN A 154 -0.56 -2.35 1.71
N LEU A 155 -0.97 -2.43 0.44
CA LEU A 155 -2.37 -2.41 0.06
C LEU A 155 -3.09 -3.69 0.50
N SER A 156 -4.36 -3.57 0.85
CA SER A 156 -5.13 -4.65 1.45
C SER A 156 -6.48 -4.90 0.80
N THR A 157 -6.94 -3.98 -0.03
CA THR A 157 -8.25 -4.05 -0.71
C THR A 157 -8.11 -3.83 -2.21
N VAL A 158 -9.08 -4.31 -2.97
CA VAL A 158 -9.15 -4.09 -4.44
C VAL A 158 -9.24 -2.60 -4.76
N GLU A 159 -9.95 -1.83 -3.94
CA GLU A 159 -10.10 -0.38 -4.14
C GLU A 159 -8.77 0.35 -4.00
N GLU A 160 -7.99 0.02 -2.95
CA GLU A 160 -6.64 0.56 -2.80
C GLU A 160 -5.76 0.20 -4.01
N VAL A 161 -5.76 -1.05 -4.46
CA VAL A 161 -5.02 -1.47 -5.67
C VAL A 161 -5.46 -0.68 -6.90
N THR A 162 -6.77 -0.49 -7.07
CA THR A 162 -7.32 0.33 -8.18
C THR A 162 -6.81 1.77 -8.13
N ASN A 163 -6.72 2.37 -6.95
CA ASN A 163 -6.23 3.72 -6.76
C ASN A 163 -4.74 3.88 -7.13
N TYR A 164 -3.95 2.81 -7.01
CA TYR A 164 -2.51 2.83 -7.28
C TYR A 164 -2.12 2.40 -8.71
N CYS A 165 -2.82 1.44 -9.33
CA CYS A 165 -2.45 0.95 -10.67
C CYS A 165 -3.62 0.92 -11.67
N LYS A 166 -4.78 1.48 -11.34
CA LYS A 166 -6.02 1.49 -12.16
C LYS A 166 -6.64 0.10 -12.42
N ALA A 167 -5.99 -1.00 -12.09
CA ALA A 167 -6.57 -2.34 -12.26
C ALA A 167 -7.89 -2.45 -11.47
N GLY A 168 -8.94 -2.97 -12.11
CA GLY A 168 -10.28 -3.04 -11.51
C GLY A 168 -11.16 -1.81 -11.73
N GLY A 169 -10.60 -0.66 -12.17
CA GLY A 169 -11.32 0.60 -12.33
C GLY A 169 -12.09 0.76 -13.64
N GLY A 170 -11.88 -0.14 -14.62
CA GLY A 170 -12.60 -0.14 -15.90
C GLY A 170 -13.85 -1.01 -15.85
N CYS A 171 -13.86 -2.13 -16.59
CA CYS A 171 -14.99 -3.05 -16.64
C CYS A 171 -15.22 -3.86 -15.34
N GLY A 172 -14.26 -3.87 -14.42
CA GLY A 172 -14.32 -4.59 -13.14
C GLY A 172 -14.08 -6.10 -13.23
N GLY A 173 -13.89 -6.66 -14.41
CA GLY A 173 -13.77 -8.11 -14.63
C GLY A 173 -12.54 -8.76 -13.96
N CYS A 174 -11.50 -7.97 -13.68
CA CYS A 174 -10.27 -8.45 -13.03
C CYS A 174 -10.30 -8.38 -11.50
N LYS A 175 -11.37 -7.88 -10.87
CA LYS A 175 -11.41 -7.68 -9.40
C LYS A 175 -11.16 -8.97 -8.62
N GLY A 176 -11.78 -10.09 -9.04
CA GLY A 176 -11.58 -11.38 -8.39
C GLY A 176 -10.14 -11.93 -8.51
N GLU A 177 -9.42 -11.59 -9.58
CA GLU A 177 -8.01 -11.96 -9.73
C GLU A 177 -7.12 -11.08 -8.86
N ILE A 178 -7.43 -9.78 -8.75
CA ILE A 178 -6.75 -8.85 -7.83
C ILE A 178 -6.90 -9.32 -6.39
N GLU A 179 -8.08 -9.78 -5.96
CA GLU A 179 -8.31 -10.35 -4.62
C GLU A 179 -7.38 -11.54 -4.34
N LYS A 180 -7.25 -12.47 -5.28
CA LYS A 180 -6.34 -13.62 -5.15
C LYS A 180 -4.87 -13.19 -5.05
N ILE A 181 -4.45 -12.17 -5.80
CA ILE A 181 -3.08 -11.64 -5.72
C ILE A 181 -2.86 -11.00 -4.35
N ILE A 182 -3.82 -10.22 -3.82
CA ILE A 182 -3.75 -9.66 -2.47
C ILE A 182 -3.59 -10.77 -1.43
N GLU A 183 -4.39 -11.83 -1.53
CA GLU A 183 -4.32 -12.97 -0.61
C GLU A 183 -2.98 -13.70 -0.71
N SER A 184 -2.48 -13.91 -1.93
CA SER A 184 -1.16 -14.53 -2.17
C SER A 184 -0.03 -13.73 -1.53
N VAL A 185 0.01 -12.41 -1.76
CA VAL A 185 1.02 -11.51 -1.19
C VAL A 185 0.94 -11.47 0.34
N LYS A 186 -0.28 -11.48 0.91
CA LYS A 186 -0.48 -11.59 2.36
C LYS A 186 -0.03 -12.94 2.89
N GLY A 187 -0.35 -14.03 2.18
CA GLY A 187 0.05 -15.39 2.55
C GLY A 187 1.57 -15.60 2.50
N GLU A 188 2.29 -14.93 1.61
CA GLU A 188 3.76 -14.95 1.57
C GLU A 188 4.39 -14.12 2.70
N LYS A 189 3.82 -12.97 3.06
CA LYS A 189 4.23 -12.22 4.26
C LYS A 189 4.06 -13.04 5.53
N LEU A 190 3.02 -13.87 5.60
CA LEU A 190 2.79 -14.82 6.68
C LEU A 190 3.80 -15.97 6.69
N LYS A 191 4.26 -16.45 5.53
CA LYS A 191 5.28 -17.50 5.41
C LYS A 191 6.71 -17.03 5.69
N SER A 192 6.99 -15.75 5.48
CA SER A 192 8.28 -15.12 5.80
C SER A 192 8.41 -14.70 7.28
N GLN A 193 7.29 -14.63 8.01
CA GLN A 193 7.26 -14.62 9.46
C GLN A 193 7.21 -16.09 9.89
N THR A 194 8.22 -16.54 10.61
CA THR A 194 8.34 -17.90 11.16
C THR A 194 6.97 -18.40 11.64
N PRO A 195 6.56 -19.64 11.28
CA PRO A 195 5.30 -20.19 11.77
C PRO A 195 5.29 -20.11 13.29
N VAL A 196 4.19 -19.57 13.85
CA VAL A 196 3.97 -19.55 15.30
C VAL A 196 3.87 -21.01 15.73
N THR A 197 5.00 -21.57 16.15
CA THR A 197 4.99 -22.85 16.88
C THR A 197 4.41 -22.57 18.26
N PRO A 198 3.57 -23.45 18.80
CA PRO A 198 3.06 -23.29 20.17
C PRO A 198 4.22 -23.16 21.14
N HIS A 199 4.41 -21.97 21.71
CA HIS A 199 5.45 -21.74 22.70
C HIS A 199 4.96 -22.26 24.05
N LYS A 200 5.27 -23.52 24.35
CA LYS A 200 5.23 -24.04 25.72
C LYS A 200 6.60 -23.79 26.38
N ALA A 201 6.57 -23.02 27.46
CA ALA A 201 7.61 -22.81 28.46
C ALA A 201 8.69 -21.75 28.17
N GLY A 202 8.45 -20.56 28.71
CA GLY A 202 9.43 -19.50 29.01
C GLY A 202 8.68 -18.29 29.55
N LYS A 203 9.18 -17.60 30.58
CA LYS A 203 8.56 -16.33 31.05
C LYS A 203 8.68 -15.30 29.93
N LEU A 204 7.57 -15.07 29.21
CA LEU A 204 7.48 -14.03 28.21
C LEU A 204 7.60 -12.65 28.86
N THR A 205 8.33 -11.74 28.26
CA THR A 205 8.26 -10.32 28.63
C THR A 205 6.89 -9.75 28.23
N ASN A 206 6.43 -8.69 28.87
CA ASN A 206 5.14 -8.06 28.52
C ASN A 206 5.05 -7.67 27.04
N ILE A 207 6.15 -7.17 26.47
CA ILE A 207 6.20 -6.79 25.04
C ILE A 207 6.04 -8.02 24.15
N GLN A 208 6.76 -9.10 24.44
CA GLN A 208 6.63 -10.36 23.69
C GLN A 208 5.23 -10.95 23.80
N LYS A 209 4.60 -10.87 25.00
CA LYS A 209 3.24 -11.32 25.22
C LYS A 209 2.23 -10.52 24.37
N ILE A 210 2.31 -9.19 24.36
CA ILE A 210 1.45 -8.31 23.55
C ILE A 210 1.61 -8.63 22.05
N GLN A 211 2.85 -8.79 21.58
CA GLN A 211 3.12 -9.13 20.18
C GLN A 211 2.53 -10.49 19.78
N LEU A 212 2.71 -11.52 20.62
CA LEU A 212 2.14 -12.85 20.38
C LEU A 212 0.61 -12.85 20.43
N VAL A 213 0.01 -12.12 21.37
CA VAL A 213 -1.46 -11.94 21.44
C VAL A 213 -1.97 -11.28 20.15
N GLN A 214 -1.35 -10.17 19.74
CA GLN A 214 -1.73 -9.45 18.52
C GLN A 214 -1.60 -10.34 17.28
N GLN A 215 -0.51 -11.09 17.17
CA GLN A 215 -0.26 -12.01 16.09
C GLN A 215 -1.30 -13.15 16.07
N THR A 216 -1.55 -13.79 17.21
CA THR A 216 -2.54 -14.87 17.32
C THR A 216 -3.95 -14.38 16.96
N ILE A 217 -4.33 -13.18 17.40
CA ILE A 217 -5.62 -12.58 17.01
C ILE A 217 -5.70 -12.39 15.50
N ASN A 218 -4.67 -11.84 14.88
CA ASN A 218 -4.69 -11.55 13.43
C ASN A 218 -4.66 -12.80 12.57
N GLU A 219 -3.85 -13.82 12.94
CA GLU A 219 -3.57 -15.00 12.12
C GLU A 219 -4.52 -16.16 12.38
N GLN A 220 -4.96 -16.34 13.63
CA GLN A 220 -5.71 -17.54 14.05
C GLN A 220 -7.18 -17.24 14.36
N ILE A 221 -7.51 -16.03 14.82
CA ILE A 221 -8.85 -15.71 15.32
C ILE A 221 -9.67 -14.90 14.30
N LYS A 222 -9.12 -13.81 13.76
CA LYS A 222 -9.83 -12.98 12.77
C LYS A 222 -10.34 -13.73 11.55
N PRO A 223 -9.59 -14.67 10.94
CA PRO A 223 -10.10 -15.43 9.80
C PRO A 223 -11.36 -16.21 10.13
N LEU A 224 -11.38 -16.89 11.29
CA LEU A 224 -12.54 -17.66 11.74
C LEU A 224 -13.79 -16.80 11.96
N LEU A 225 -13.61 -15.59 12.52
CA LEU A 225 -14.73 -14.67 12.76
C LEU A 225 -15.27 -14.07 11.48
N ARG A 226 -14.40 -13.80 10.50
CA ARG A 226 -14.78 -13.23 9.20
C ARG A 226 -15.65 -14.16 8.37
N GLU A 227 -15.45 -15.46 8.46
CA GLU A 227 -16.31 -16.46 7.79
C GLU A 227 -17.79 -16.31 8.20
N HIS A 228 -18.04 -15.77 9.41
CA HIS A 228 -19.36 -15.53 9.96
C HIS A 228 -19.78 -14.05 9.99
N GLY A 229 -19.06 -13.18 9.23
CA GLY A 229 -19.35 -11.74 9.16
C GLY A 229 -18.99 -10.95 10.42
N GLY A 230 -18.20 -11.54 11.32
CA GLY A 230 -17.70 -10.91 12.54
C GLY A 230 -16.26 -10.44 12.45
N ASN A 231 -15.83 -9.67 13.45
CA ASN A 231 -14.44 -9.23 13.61
C ASN A 231 -14.14 -9.06 15.10
N ILE A 232 -12.83 -8.99 15.44
CA ILE A 232 -12.32 -8.76 16.80
C ILE A 232 -11.19 -7.74 16.77
N GLU A 233 -11.15 -6.89 17.75
CA GLU A 233 -10.13 -5.87 17.95
C GLU A 233 -9.47 -6.05 19.32
N LEU A 234 -8.14 -6.06 19.36
CA LEU A 234 -7.38 -6.04 20.61
C LEU A 234 -7.39 -4.60 21.14
N ILE A 235 -7.88 -4.43 22.36
CA ILE A 235 -7.93 -3.13 23.03
C ILE A 235 -6.72 -2.96 23.93
N ASP A 236 -6.46 -3.95 24.84
CA ASP A 236 -5.34 -3.88 25.76
C ASP A 236 -4.93 -5.28 26.28
N VAL A 237 -3.74 -5.35 26.89
CA VAL A 237 -3.22 -6.55 27.56
C VAL A 237 -2.66 -6.17 28.95
N GLU A 238 -3.42 -6.43 29.99
CA GLU A 238 -3.07 -6.16 31.38
C GLU A 238 -2.62 -7.45 32.10
N GLY A 239 -1.32 -7.68 32.18
CA GLY A 239 -0.80 -8.91 32.81
C GLY A 239 -1.22 -10.17 32.03
N ASN A 240 -2.14 -10.95 32.57
CA ASN A 240 -2.72 -12.14 31.92
C ASN A 240 -4.13 -11.91 31.35
N LYS A 241 -4.65 -10.70 31.48
CA LYS A 241 -5.96 -10.29 30.99
C LYS A 241 -5.81 -9.67 29.59
N VAL A 242 -6.53 -10.21 28.61
CA VAL A 242 -6.59 -9.71 27.24
C VAL A 242 -7.94 -9.07 27.01
N ILE A 243 -7.97 -7.76 26.81
CA ILE A 243 -9.20 -6.98 26.61
C ILE A 243 -9.44 -6.86 25.10
N VAL A 244 -10.60 -7.32 24.64
CA VAL A 244 -11.00 -7.31 23.24
C VAL A 244 -12.37 -6.67 23.04
N ALA A 245 -12.61 -6.15 21.84
CA ALA A 245 -13.94 -5.73 21.41
C ALA A 245 -14.37 -6.54 20.19
N PHE A 246 -15.56 -7.15 20.24
CA PHE A 246 -16.17 -7.79 19.08
C PHE A 246 -16.86 -6.75 18.20
N ARG A 247 -16.78 -6.94 16.88
CA ARG A 247 -17.34 -6.04 15.87
C ARG A 247 -18.18 -6.82 14.84
N GLY A 248 -19.05 -6.10 14.13
CA GLY A 248 -19.91 -6.69 13.11
C GLY A 248 -20.98 -7.62 13.69
N MET A 249 -21.25 -8.75 13.02
CA MET A 249 -22.29 -9.71 13.44
C MET A 249 -22.03 -10.29 14.85
N CYS A 250 -20.76 -10.37 15.28
CA CYS A 250 -20.40 -10.86 16.61
C CYS A 250 -20.85 -9.91 17.75
N ALA A 251 -20.94 -8.61 17.50
CA ALA A 251 -21.34 -7.62 18.50
C ALA A 251 -22.85 -7.62 18.84
N GLN A 252 -23.68 -8.29 18.04
CA GLN A 252 -25.14 -8.30 18.17
C GLN A 252 -25.74 -9.67 18.53
N CYS A 253 -24.91 -10.71 18.66
CA CYS A 253 -25.37 -12.08 18.84
C CYS A 253 -25.28 -12.51 20.32
N HIS A 254 -26.37 -12.41 21.05
CA HIS A 254 -26.45 -12.83 22.48
C HIS A 254 -26.11 -14.31 22.73
N LEU A 255 -26.19 -15.18 21.70
CA LEU A 255 -25.77 -16.59 21.78
C LEU A 255 -24.27 -16.78 21.54
N ALA A 256 -23.60 -15.80 20.90
CA ALA A 256 -22.18 -15.85 20.57
C ALA A 256 -21.28 -15.40 21.74
N GLU A 257 -21.81 -14.63 22.70
CA GLU A 257 -21.07 -14.01 23.78
C GLU A 257 -20.27 -15.04 24.61
N PHE A 258 -20.88 -16.17 24.95
CA PHE A 258 -20.20 -17.27 25.65
C PHE A 258 -19.28 -18.09 24.74
N THR A 259 -19.74 -18.48 23.56
CA THR A 259 -19.02 -19.39 22.68
C THR A 259 -17.81 -18.71 22.01
N MET A 260 -17.94 -17.46 21.60
CA MET A 260 -16.86 -16.74 20.95
C MET A 260 -15.74 -16.33 21.89
N LYS A 261 -16.07 -15.89 23.10
CA LYS A 261 -15.10 -15.60 24.15
C LYS A 261 -14.28 -16.84 24.51
N ASP A 262 -14.93 -17.98 24.65
CA ASP A 262 -14.25 -19.26 24.97
C ASP A 262 -13.34 -19.71 23.83
N VAL A 263 -13.75 -19.56 22.58
CA VAL A 263 -12.91 -19.91 21.40
C VAL A 263 -11.70 -18.99 21.33
N VAL A 264 -11.88 -17.68 21.50
CA VAL A 264 -10.76 -16.71 21.50
C VAL A 264 -9.79 -17.04 22.64
N GLN A 265 -10.31 -17.29 23.85
CA GLN A 265 -9.49 -17.62 25.02
C GLN A 265 -8.73 -18.94 24.82
N ALA A 266 -9.39 -19.98 24.29
CA ALA A 266 -8.75 -21.25 24.00
C ALA A 266 -7.59 -21.10 23.02
N ARG A 267 -7.78 -20.34 21.94
CA ARG A 267 -6.70 -20.08 20.95
C ARG A 267 -5.55 -19.27 21.55
N LEU A 268 -5.84 -18.23 22.34
CA LEU A 268 -4.79 -17.46 23.02
C LEU A 268 -4.00 -18.33 24.04
N ARG A 269 -4.67 -19.25 24.73
CA ARG A 269 -4.00 -20.21 25.63
C ARG A 269 -3.14 -21.21 24.88
N GLU A 270 -3.58 -21.67 23.72
CA GLU A 270 -2.84 -22.63 22.90
C GLU A 270 -1.54 -22.01 22.34
N PHE A 271 -1.58 -20.75 21.88
CA PHE A 271 -0.49 -20.13 21.12
C PHE A 271 0.38 -19.16 21.93
N VAL A 272 -0.09 -18.64 23.07
CA VAL A 272 0.63 -17.62 23.84
C VAL A 272 0.95 -18.07 25.26
N SER A 273 -0.05 -18.30 26.11
CA SER A 273 0.17 -18.69 27.51
C SER A 273 -1.11 -19.27 28.12
N ASP A 274 -0.99 -20.41 28.85
CA ASP A 274 -2.11 -21.15 29.45
C ASP A 274 -2.92 -20.33 30.47
N ASP A 275 -2.34 -19.29 31.05
CA ASP A 275 -2.91 -18.45 32.11
C ASP A 275 -3.63 -17.19 31.59
N LEU A 276 -3.73 -17.04 30.25
CA LEU A 276 -4.48 -15.92 29.67
C LEU A 276 -5.99 -16.09 29.84
N PHE A 277 -6.67 -14.97 30.13
CA PHE A 277 -8.13 -14.89 30.10
C PHE A 277 -8.58 -13.65 29.30
N VAL A 278 -9.72 -13.80 28.61
CA VAL A 278 -10.27 -12.79 27.72
C VAL A 278 -11.41 -12.06 28.42
N GLU A 279 -11.39 -10.74 28.34
CA GLU A 279 -12.47 -9.86 28.75
C GLU A 279 -12.98 -9.03 27.57
N GLU A 280 -14.29 -8.98 27.40
CA GLU A 280 -14.91 -8.16 26.38
C GLU A 280 -15.17 -6.75 26.89
N LEU A 281 -14.74 -5.75 26.13
CA LEU A 281 -15.11 -4.36 26.39
C LEU A 281 -16.52 -4.11 25.83
N ASN A 282 -17.52 -4.08 26.70
CA ASN A 282 -18.88 -3.70 26.33
C ASN A 282 -18.97 -2.17 26.27
N ASP A 283 -19.22 -1.63 25.07
CA ASP A 283 -19.44 -0.19 24.81
C ASP A 283 -20.79 0.34 25.40
N SER A 284 -21.16 -0.11 26.59
CA SER A 284 -22.36 0.38 27.29
C SER A 284 -22.07 1.44 28.36
N ALA A 285 -20.92 2.11 28.29
CA ALA A 285 -20.69 3.33 29.08
C ALA A 285 -21.07 4.56 28.22
N SER A 286 -22.37 4.91 28.32
CA SER A 286 -22.98 6.16 27.85
C SER A 286 -22.13 7.37 28.23
N LEU A 287 -21.80 8.18 27.23
CA LEU A 287 -21.38 9.57 27.42
C LEU A 287 -22.47 10.31 28.22
N PRO A 288 -22.13 11.08 29.26
CA PRO A 288 -23.11 11.90 29.95
C PRO A 288 -23.61 12.99 29.01
N HIS A 289 -24.88 12.94 28.67
CA HIS A 289 -25.59 14.07 28.07
C HIS A 289 -25.56 15.25 29.05
N ASN A 290 -24.71 16.23 28.76
CA ASN A 290 -24.85 17.55 29.37
C ASN A 290 -26.08 18.24 28.76
N HIS A 291 -27.22 18.16 29.45
CA HIS A 291 -28.27 19.14 29.32
C HIS A 291 -27.78 20.40 30.02
N GLN A 292 -27.54 21.46 29.27
CA GLN A 292 -27.57 22.81 29.79
C GLN A 292 -28.84 23.50 29.28
N GLU A 293 -29.60 23.98 30.25
CA GLU A 293 -30.72 24.89 30.11
C GLU A 293 -30.34 26.20 29.43
#